data_5ff6ec9d8815e9d950710b433f2c06b1
#
_entry.id   5ff6ec9d8815e9d950710b433f2c06b1
#
_cell.length_a   1.000
_cell.length_b   1.000
_cell.length_c   1.000
_cell.angle_alpha   90.00
_cell.angle_beta   90.00
_cell.angle_gamma   90.00
#
_symmetry.space_group_name_H-M   'P 1'
#
loop_
_entity.id
_entity.type
_entity.pdbx_description
1 polymer ?
#
loop_
_entity_poly.entity_id
_entity_poly.type
_entity_poly.pdbx_seq_one_letter_code
_entity_poly.pdbx_strand_id
1 'polypeptide(L)'
;EVVQQLDIKTMPVILFLTAYDEYAVQAFEANALDYILKPIDEKRLHQVLEKVRDNLNQKRAVLQKRQLLELVSQFSGETISSFAELEEKNVADFTPKEPSRLAIRDAGRTTWVKQEDIEWIDAAGDYMCVQAQGNTYIMRKTMKELEKELDKSILQRIHRSTIVNIKHVREMESHINGEYFLTLESGHRVKLSRTYKDKLALFK
;
A
#
# COMPACT_ATOMS: atom_id res chain seq x y z
N GLU A 1 -13.04 -9.01 34.88
CA GLU A 1 -13.17 -7.53 34.71
C GLU A 1 -11.95 -6.91 34.02
N VAL A 2 -10.70 -7.10 34.53
CA VAL A 2 -9.51 -6.48 33.93
C VAL A 2 -9.23 -7.00 32.51
N VAL A 3 -9.33 -8.30 32.28
CA VAL A 3 -9.08 -8.93 30.97
C VAL A 3 -10.09 -8.50 29.90
N GLN A 4 -11.33 -8.27 30.30
CA GLN A 4 -12.42 -7.83 29.40
C GLN A 4 -12.27 -6.38 28.91
N GLN A 5 -11.37 -5.61 29.52
CA GLN A 5 -11.08 -4.22 29.14
C GLN A 5 -9.89 -4.11 28.18
N LEU A 6 -9.18 -5.24 27.89
CA LEU A 6 -8.05 -5.25 26.98
C LEU A 6 -8.53 -5.30 25.53
N ASP A 7 -7.87 -4.53 24.66
CA ASP A 7 -8.14 -4.55 23.23
C ASP A 7 -7.67 -5.90 22.64
N ILE A 8 -8.56 -6.60 21.94
CA ILE A 8 -8.31 -7.90 21.30
C ILE A 8 -7.10 -7.86 20.35
N LYS A 9 -6.84 -6.71 19.71
CA LYS A 9 -5.72 -6.56 18.77
C LYS A 9 -4.34 -6.50 19.43
N THR A 10 -4.29 -6.03 20.68
CA THR A 10 -3.05 -5.85 21.46
C THR A 10 -2.99 -6.78 22.66
N MET A 11 -3.91 -7.74 22.75
CA MET A 11 -4.07 -8.62 23.91
C MET A 11 -2.77 -9.42 24.18
N PRO A 12 -2.20 -9.29 25.39
CA PRO A 12 -1.04 -10.07 25.80
C PRO A 12 -1.41 -11.54 25.96
N VAL A 13 -0.40 -12.41 26.08
CA VAL A 13 -0.64 -13.79 26.50
C VAL A 13 -1.00 -13.79 27.97
N ILE A 14 -2.18 -14.33 28.30
CA ILE A 14 -2.72 -14.34 29.66
C ILE A 14 -2.62 -15.74 30.22
N LEU A 15 -2.05 -15.84 31.42
CA LEU A 15 -2.02 -17.05 32.25
C LEU A 15 -2.65 -16.74 33.59
N PHE A 16 -3.52 -17.62 34.05
CA PHE A 16 -4.03 -17.55 35.41
C PHE A 16 -3.29 -18.49 36.34
N LEU A 17 -2.88 -17.94 37.49
CA LEU A 17 -2.23 -18.69 38.55
C LEU A 17 -3.03 -18.46 39.85
N THR A 18 -3.72 -19.49 40.33
CA THR A 18 -4.65 -19.38 41.44
C THR A 18 -4.74 -20.64 42.29
N ALA A 19 -5.29 -20.52 43.51
CA ALA A 19 -5.61 -21.66 44.38
C ALA A 19 -7.04 -22.21 44.15
N TYR A 20 -7.83 -21.57 43.29
CA TYR A 20 -9.23 -21.91 43.06
C TYR A 20 -9.41 -22.61 41.74
N ASP A 21 -9.99 -23.81 41.74
CA ASP A 21 -10.26 -24.63 40.55
C ASP A 21 -11.57 -24.27 39.82
N GLU A 22 -12.52 -23.74 40.57
CA GLU A 22 -13.86 -23.39 40.07
C GLU A 22 -13.89 -22.31 39.00
N TYR A 23 -12.82 -21.50 38.87
CA TYR A 23 -12.72 -20.41 37.86
C TYR A 23 -12.01 -20.82 36.55
N ALA A 24 -11.68 -22.09 36.37
CA ALA A 24 -10.99 -22.55 35.19
C ALA A 24 -11.78 -22.28 33.88
N VAL A 25 -13.10 -22.52 33.93
CA VAL A 25 -13.99 -22.26 32.76
C VAL A 25 -14.01 -20.78 32.41
N GLN A 26 -14.11 -19.91 33.40
CA GLN A 26 -14.13 -18.46 33.20
C GLN A 26 -12.79 -17.92 32.67
N ALA A 27 -11.68 -18.55 33.02
CA ALA A 27 -10.38 -18.23 32.49
C ALA A 27 -10.30 -18.50 30.96
N PHE A 28 -10.85 -19.61 30.51
CA PHE A 28 -10.96 -19.94 29.08
C PHE A 28 -11.92 -18.99 28.33
N GLU A 29 -13.04 -18.65 28.90
CA GLU A 29 -13.96 -17.65 28.35
C GLU A 29 -13.32 -16.26 28.20
N ALA A 30 -12.35 -15.94 29.08
CA ALA A 30 -11.53 -14.74 29.00
C ALA A 30 -10.36 -14.84 28.02
N ASN A 31 -10.30 -15.88 27.16
CA ASN A 31 -9.21 -16.15 26.21
C ASN A 31 -7.81 -16.28 26.86
N ALA A 32 -7.75 -16.82 28.09
CA ALA A 32 -6.47 -17.16 28.69
C ALA A 32 -5.82 -18.34 27.95
N LEU A 33 -4.50 -18.29 27.77
CA LEU A 33 -3.76 -19.37 27.12
C LEU A 33 -3.75 -20.64 27.95
N ASP A 34 -3.63 -20.49 29.27
CA ASP A 34 -3.66 -21.64 30.20
C ASP A 34 -4.02 -21.18 31.63
N TYR A 35 -4.24 -22.18 32.49
CA TYR A 35 -4.64 -22.04 33.87
C TYR A 35 -3.82 -22.96 34.76
N ILE A 36 -3.20 -22.45 35.81
CA ILE A 36 -2.32 -23.19 36.72
C ILE A 36 -2.86 -23.09 38.16
N LEU A 37 -3.05 -24.24 38.78
CA LEU A 37 -3.45 -24.34 40.18
C LEU A 37 -2.23 -24.32 41.10
N LYS A 38 -2.39 -23.67 42.26
CA LYS A 38 -1.46 -23.76 43.38
C LYS A 38 -1.82 -24.98 44.25
N PRO A 39 -0.84 -25.75 44.76
CA PRO A 39 0.62 -25.56 44.63
C PRO A 39 1.13 -25.86 43.21
N ILE A 40 2.16 -25.09 42.76
CA ILE A 40 2.63 -25.15 41.39
C ILE A 40 3.45 -26.44 41.20
N ASP A 41 3.05 -27.28 40.27
CA ASP A 41 3.84 -28.38 39.77
C ASP A 41 4.84 -27.89 38.72
N GLU A 42 6.15 -28.19 38.91
CA GLU A 42 7.21 -27.76 38.00
C GLU A 42 7.02 -28.26 36.57
N LYS A 43 6.59 -29.53 36.40
CA LYS A 43 6.39 -30.12 35.06
C LYS A 43 5.24 -29.36 34.34
N ARG A 44 4.16 -29.08 35.07
CA ARG A 44 3.03 -28.35 34.55
C ARG A 44 3.43 -26.93 34.16
N LEU A 45 4.22 -26.26 35.00
CA LEU A 45 4.72 -24.92 34.71
C LEU A 45 5.58 -24.91 33.43
N HIS A 46 6.50 -25.84 33.28
CA HIS A 46 7.31 -25.97 32.07
C HIS A 46 6.47 -26.16 30.80
N GLN A 47 5.48 -27.07 30.83
CA GLN A 47 4.57 -27.28 29.71
C GLN A 47 3.82 -26.00 29.32
N VAL A 48 3.36 -25.22 30.29
CA VAL A 48 2.65 -23.97 30.02
C VAL A 48 3.60 -22.92 29.45
N LEU A 49 4.83 -22.83 29.96
CA LEU A 49 5.84 -21.90 29.43
C LEU A 49 6.24 -22.24 27.98
N GLU A 50 6.31 -23.52 27.62
CA GLU A 50 6.52 -23.94 26.22
C GLU A 50 5.35 -23.49 25.34
N LYS A 51 4.10 -23.70 25.76
CA LYS A 51 2.92 -23.19 25.04
C LYS A 51 2.97 -21.67 24.84
N VAL A 52 3.39 -20.92 25.86
CA VAL A 52 3.58 -19.46 25.75
C VAL A 52 4.60 -19.11 24.69
N ARG A 53 5.76 -19.79 24.73
CA ARG A 53 6.84 -19.59 23.75
C ARG A 53 6.35 -19.85 22.33
N ASP A 54 5.64 -20.94 22.11
CA ASP A 54 5.14 -21.32 20.79
C ASP A 54 4.10 -20.31 20.28
N ASN A 55 3.18 -19.86 21.15
CA ASN A 55 2.21 -18.84 20.80
C ASN A 55 2.87 -17.51 20.41
N LEU A 56 3.89 -17.08 21.17
CA LEU A 56 4.65 -15.88 20.86
C LEU A 56 5.43 -16.00 19.55
N ASN A 57 6.04 -17.17 19.30
CA ASN A 57 6.76 -17.42 18.06
C ASN A 57 5.83 -17.44 16.86
N GLN A 58 4.65 -18.05 16.97
CA GLN A 58 3.63 -18.02 15.92
C GLN A 58 3.15 -16.59 15.61
N LYS A 59 2.85 -15.79 16.65
CA LYS A 59 2.47 -14.37 16.47
C LYS A 59 3.58 -13.60 15.77
N ARG A 60 4.86 -13.78 16.16
CA ARG A 60 6.01 -13.13 15.51
C ARG A 60 6.16 -13.57 14.05
N ALA A 61 6.03 -14.85 13.75
CA ALA A 61 6.12 -15.38 12.39
C ALA A 61 5.04 -14.78 11.47
N VAL A 62 3.81 -14.67 11.96
CA VAL A 62 2.70 -14.03 11.21
C VAL A 62 3.01 -12.57 10.94
N LEU A 63 3.54 -11.83 11.94
CA LEU A 63 3.90 -10.43 11.78
C LEU A 63 5.03 -10.23 10.76
N GLN A 64 6.08 -11.06 10.85
CA GLN A 64 7.20 -11.04 9.92
C GLN A 64 6.76 -11.38 8.49
N LYS A 65 5.90 -12.38 8.34
CA LYS A 65 5.29 -12.73 7.04
C LYS A 65 4.56 -11.53 6.44
N ARG A 66 3.74 -10.85 7.22
CA ARG A 66 3.00 -9.68 6.75
C ARG A 66 3.93 -8.55 6.34
N GLN A 67 4.94 -8.24 7.16
CA GLN A 67 5.94 -7.22 6.83
C GLN A 67 6.71 -7.55 5.55
N LEU A 68 7.05 -8.82 5.34
CA LEU A 68 7.71 -9.26 4.11
C LEU A 68 6.80 -9.09 2.89
N LEU A 69 5.52 -9.46 2.98
CA LEU A 69 4.56 -9.25 1.90
C LEU A 69 4.37 -7.75 1.57
N GLU A 70 4.32 -6.89 2.58
CA GLU A 70 4.23 -5.43 2.40
C GLU A 70 5.49 -4.89 1.70
N LEU A 71 6.69 -5.33 2.12
CA LEU A 71 7.95 -4.94 1.46
C LEU A 71 8.00 -5.41 0.00
N VAL A 72 7.68 -6.68 -0.27
CA VAL A 72 7.68 -7.21 -1.64
C VAL A 72 6.66 -6.47 -2.50
N SER A 73 5.47 -6.18 -1.98
CA SER A 73 4.45 -5.40 -2.68
C SER A 73 4.93 -3.98 -3.01
N GLN A 74 5.67 -3.33 -2.10
CA GLN A 74 6.27 -2.02 -2.35
C GLN A 74 7.33 -2.05 -3.45
N PHE A 75 8.18 -3.09 -3.48
CA PHE A 75 9.24 -3.22 -4.47
C PHE A 75 8.73 -3.69 -5.83
N SER A 76 7.74 -4.58 -5.88
CA SER A 76 7.17 -5.08 -7.13
C SER A 76 6.15 -4.13 -7.77
N GLY A 77 5.58 -3.21 -6.98
CA GLY A 77 4.46 -2.36 -7.41
C GLY A 77 3.15 -3.13 -7.60
N GLU A 78 3.08 -4.38 -7.15
CA GLU A 78 1.88 -5.23 -7.19
C GLU A 78 1.41 -5.55 -5.78
N THR A 79 0.10 -5.60 -5.57
CA THR A 79 -0.46 -6.03 -4.29
C THR A 79 -0.39 -7.54 -4.20
N ILE A 80 0.49 -8.06 -3.33
CA ILE A 80 0.65 -9.48 -3.07
C ILE A 80 -0.06 -9.79 -1.75
N SER A 81 -1.10 -10.62 -1.84
CA SER A 81 -1.99 -10.88 -0.71
C SER A 81 -1.60 -12.14 0.08
N SER A 82 -0.83 -13.04 -0.53
CA SER A 82 -0.47 -14.33 0.09
C SER A 82 0.91 -14.83 -0.30
N PHE A 83 1.49 -15.70 0.54
CA PHE A 83 2.74 -16.39 0.21
C PHE A 83 2.60 -17.40 -0.92
N ALA A 84 1.41 -17.97 -1.12
CA ALA A 84 1.13 -18.86 -2.26
C ALA A 84 1.31 -18.13 -3.58
N GLU A 85 0.89 -16.87 -3.67
CA GLU A 85 1.13 -16.01 -4.84
C GLU A 85 2.62 -15.72 -5.07
N LEU A 86 3.43 -15.67 -3.98
CA LEU A 86 4.88 -15.52 -4.08
C LEU A 86 5.58 -16.78 -4.58
N GLU A 87 5.11 -17.96 -4.18
CA GLU A 87 5.70 -19.26 -4.58
C GLU A 87 5.39 -19.59 -6.05
N GLU A 88 4.24 -19.13 -6.56
CA GLU A 88 3.88 -19.31 -7.98
C GLU A 88 4.65 -18.36 -8.91
N LYS A 89 5.15 -17.24 -8.39
CA LYS A 89 5.95 -16.27 -9.16
C LYS A 89 7.43 -16.60 -9.04
N ASN A 90 8.13 -16.67 -10.19
CA ASN A 90 9.58 -16.83 -10.20
C ASN A 90 10.28 -15.62 -9.56
N VAL A 91 11.37 -15.85 -8.85
CA VAL A 91 12.21 -14.79 -8.25
C VAL A 91 12.67 -13.75 -9.29
N ALA A 92 12.76 -14.14 -10.56
CA ALA A 92 13.05 -13.24 -11.69
C ALA A 92 11.95 -12.19 -11.93
N ASP A 93 10.71 -12.44 -11.48
CA ASP A 93 9.60 -11.47 -11.63
C ASP A 93 9.68 -10.35 -10.57
N PHE A 94 10.51 -10.51 -9.54
CA PHE A 94 10.77 -9.51 -8.49
C PHE A 94 12.00 -8.64 -8.75
N THR A 95 12.52 -8.61 -9.98
CA THR A 95 13.53 -7.60 -10.34
C THR A 95 12.92 -6.22 -10.09
N PRO A 96 13.64 -5.28 -9.43
CA PRO A 96 13.19 -3.91 -9.33
C PRO A 96 12.82 -3.46 -10.74
N LYS A 97 11.55 -3.13 -10.95
CA LYS A 97 11.09 -2.66 -12.24
C LYS A 97 11.95 -1.44 -12.56
N GLU A 98 12.85 -1.55 -13.55
CA GLU A 98 13.60 -0.37 -14.00
C GLU A 98 12.58 0.76 -14.19
N PRO A 99 12.87 2.00 -13.74
CA PRO A 99 11.92 3.08 -13.82
C PRO A 99 11.36 3.14 -15.23
N SER A 100 10.08 2.88 -15.37
CA SER A 100 9.44 2.76 -16.68
C SER A 100 9.66 4.08 -17.43
N ARG A 101 10.22 4.01 -18.65
CA ARG A 101 10.51 5.17 -19.46
C ARG A 101 9.47 5.31 -20.57
N LEU A 102 8.98 6.55 -20.75
CA LEU A 102 8.14 6.88 -21.89
C LEU A 102 9.01 7.25 -23.09
N ALA A 103 8.85 6.54 -24.20
CA ALA A 103 9.54 6.88 -25.45
C ALA A 103 8.75 7.96 -26.20
N ILE A 104 9.31 9.16 -26.31
CA ILE A 104 8.74 10.29 -27.01
C ILE A 104 9.45 10.40 -28.37
N ARG A 105 8.69 10.27 -29.45
CA ARG A 105 9.21 10.38 -30.81
C ARG A 105 8.76 11.71 -31.42
N ASP A 106 9.74 12.53 -31.77
CA ASP A 106 9.52 13.82 -32.41
C ASP A 106 10.60 14.06 -33.49
N ALA A 107 10.21 14.47 -34.68
CA ALA A 107 11.09 14.83 -35.79
C ALA A 107 12.27 13.84 -36.07
N GLY A 108 11.99 12.54 -35.94
CA GLY A 108 13.01 11.49 -36.15
C GLY A 108 13.95 11.23 -34.96
N ARG A 109 13.79 11.97 -33.87
CA ARG A 109 14.49 11.75 -32.59
C ARG A 109 13.58 11.00 -31.61
N THR A 110 14.15 10.05 -30.88
CA THR A 110 13.45 9.38 -29.76
C THR A 110 14.12 9.79 -28.46
N THR A 111 13.34 10.39 -27.56
CA THR A 111 13.76 10.75 -26.20
C THR A 111 13.08 9.85 -25.21
N TRP A 112 13.83 9.23 -24.29
CA TRP A 112 13.29 8.42 -23.21
C TRP A 112 13.22 9.24 -21.94
N VAL A 113 12.01 9.51 -21.48
CA VAL A 113 11.73 10.24 -20.25
C VAL A 113 11.31 9.24 -19.17
N LYS A 114 11.93 9.29 -18.00
CA LYS A 114 11.50 8.47 -16.86
C LYS A 114 10.09 8.89 -16.45
N GLN A 115 9.20 7.94 -16.28
CA GLN A 115 7.81 8.26 -15.94
C GLN A 115 7.66 8.93 -14.58
N GLU A 116 8.57 8.66 -13.65
CA GLU A 116 8.62 9.34 -12.35
C GLU A 116 8.93 10.84 -12.44
N ASP A 117 9.65 11.27 -13.50
CA ASP A 117 10.02 12.66 -13.75
C ASP A 117 8.91 13.46 -14.47
N ILE A 118 7.89 12.76 -14.98
CA ILE A 118 6.75 13.40 -15.63
C ILE A 118 5.86 14.03 -14.55
N GLU A 119 5.61 15.32 -14.65
CA GLU A 119 4.73 16.05 -13.75
C GLU A 119 3.26 15.96 -14.19
N TRP A 120 3.00 16.27 -15.48
CA TRP A 120 1.67 16.10 -16.09
C TRP A 120 1.77 15.96 -17.60
N ILE A 121 0.70 15.51 -18.20
CA ILE A 121 0.52 15.41 -19.65
C ILE A 121 -0.82 16.04 -20.01
N ASP A 122 -0.80 16.98 -20.96
CA ASP A 122 -1.99 17.60 -21.49
C ASP A 122 -2.17 17.34 -22.99
N ALA A 123 -3.43 17.18 -23.42
CA ALA A 123 -3.77 17.10 -24.84
C ALA A 123 -3.88 18.50 -25.45
N ALA A 124 -3.18 18.71 -26.55
CA ALA A 124 -3.23 19.91 -27.37
C ALA A 124 -3.56 19.52 -28.84
N GLY A 125 -4.85 19.46 -29.16
CA GLY A 125 -5.32 18.95 -30.46
C GLY A 125 -4.94 17.48 -30.65
N ASP A 126 -4.20 17.16 -31.70
CA ASP A 126 -3.74 15.81 -32.03
C ASP A 126 -2.43 15.41 -31.31
N TYR A 127 -1.92 16.31 -30.47
CA TYR A 127 -0.63 16.13 -29.79
C TYR A 127 -0.83 16.04 -28.28
N MET A 128 0.11 15.36 -27.63
CA MET A 128 0.26 15.32 -26.18
C MET A 128 1.51 16.07 -25.78
N CYS A 129 1.34 17.03 -24.85
CA CYS A 129 2.41 17.81 -24.25
C CYS A 129 2.80 17.15 -22.93
N VAL A 130 3.97 16.54 -22.86
CA VAL A 130 4.52 15.89 -21.66
C VAL A 130 5.46 16.85 -20.97
N GLN A 131 5.13 17.22 -19.74
CA GLN A 131 5.96 18.08 -18.89
C GLN A 131 6.80 17.23 -17.96
N ALA A 132 8.12 17.34 -18.07
CA ALA A 132 9.06 16.62 -17.22
C ALA A 132 10.32 17.44 -16.98
N GLN A 133 10.74 17.59 -15.74
CA GLN A 133 11.99 18.29 -15.34
C GLN A 133 12.12 19.69 -15.98
N GLY A 134 11.04 20.46 -16.01
CA GLY A 134 11.00 21.81 -16.59
C GLY A 134 11.04 21.86 -18.13
N ASN A 135 11.02 20.72 -18.81
CA ASN A 135 10.97 20.64 -20.26
C ASN A 135 9.61 20.15 -20.75
N THR A 136 9.22 20.66 -21.93
CA THR A 136 8.01 20.22 -22.63
C THR A 136 8.41 19.33 -23.81
N TYR A 137 7.89 18.11 -23.81
CA TYR A 137 8.05 17.17 -24.92
C TYR A 137 6.70 17.01 -25.62
N ILE A 138 6.74 16.98 -26.97
CA ILE A 138 5.53 16.87 -27.79
C ILE A 138 5.55 15.51 -28.49
N MET A 139 4.40 14.80 -28.44
CA MET A 139 4.25 13.55 -29.16
C MET A 139 2.86 13.40 -29.75
N ARG A 140 2.77 12.69 -30.88
CA ARG A 140 1.48 12.38 -31.50
C ARG A 140 0.99 11.03 -31.02
N LYS A 141 0.10 11.08 -30.02
CA LYS A 141 -0.60 9.90 -29.46
C LYS A 141 -1.96 10.32 -28.92
N THR A 142 -2.84 9.36 -28.73
CA THR A 142 -4.10 9.57 -28.02
C THR A 142 -3.93 9.37 -26.54
N MET A 143 -4.77 10.01 -25.70
CA MET A 143 -4.82 9.76 -24.25
C MET A 143 -5.01 8.28 -23.92
N LYS A 144 -5.83 7.56 -24.72
CA LYS A 144 -6.13 6.15 -24.51
C LYS A 144 -4.92 5.25 -24.76
N GLU A 145 -4.06 5.59 -25.70
CA GLU A 145 -2.80 4.89 -25.96
C GLU A 145 -1.80 5.15 -24.84
N LEU A 146 -1.67 6.40 -24.39
CA LEU A 146 -0.81 6.75 -23.26
C LEU A 146 -1.20 6.02 -21.98
N GLU A 147 -2.48 5.96 -21.65
CA GLU A 147 -2.96 5.24 -20.46
C GLU A 147 -2.59 3.74 -20.44
N LYS A 148 -2.27 3.14 -21.59
CA LYS A 148 -1.81 1.75 -21.66
C LYS A 148 -0.30 1.60 -21.41
N GLU A 149 0.49 2.63 -21.73
CA GLU A 149 1.94 2.63 -21.64
C GLU A 149 2.44 3.21 -20.32
N LEU A 150 1.62 4.04 -19.65
CA LEU A 150 1.99 4.73 -18.43
C LEU A 150 1.77 3.84 -17.20
N ASP A 151 2.66 4.00 -16.23
CA ASP A 151 2.54 3.38 -14.92
C ASP A 151 1.37 4.00 -14.14
N LYS A 152 0.30 3.25 -14.03
CA LYS A 152 -0.91 3.67 -13.34
C LYS A 152 -0.75 3.82 -11.82
N SER A 153 0.36 3.39 -11.24
CA SER A 153 0.65 3.62 -9.82
C SER A 153 1.07 5.05 -9.54
N ILE A 154 1.59 5.78 -10.54
CA ILE A 154 2.09 7.15 -10.40
C ILE A 154 1.41 8.16 -11.32
N LEU A 155 1.02 7.76 -12.54
CA LEU A 155 0.43 8.64 -13.55
C LEU A 155 -1.06 8.35 -13.71
N GLN A 156 -1.89 9.28 -13.26
CA GLN A 156 -3.33 9.12 -13.20
C GLN A 156 -4.06 10.12 -14.10
N ARG A 157 -4.99 9.62 -14.91
CA ARG A 157 -5.88 10.51 -15.69
C ARG A 157 -6.92 11.13 -14.77
N ILE A 158 -6.97 12.44 -14.75
CA ILE A 158 -7.84 13.26 -13.88
C ILE A 158 -8.85 14.11 -14.66
N HIS A 159 -8.61 14.22 -15.98
CA HIS A 159 -9.49 14.94 -16.90
C HIS A 159 -9.50 14.20 -18.26
N ARG A 160 -10.49 14.49 -19.11
CA ARG A 160 -10.52 13.94 -20.47
C ARG A 160 -9.26 14.23 -21.28
N SER A 161 -8.57 15.33 -20.96
CA SER A 161 -7.37 15.82 -21.64
C SER A 161 -6.12 15.84 -20.76
N THR A 162 -6.17 15.41 -19.47
CA THR A 162 -5.04 15.60 -18.54
C THR A 162 -4.75 14.32 -17.76
N ILE A 163 -3.48 13.97 -17.72
CA ILE A 163 -2.88 12.96 -16.83
C ILE A 163 -1.92 13.69 -15.89
N VAL A 164 -1.88 13.34 -14.62
CA VAL A 164 -1.02 13.94 -13.60
C VAL A 164 -0.22 12.87 -12.86
N ASN A 165 0.98 13.20 -12.46
CA ASN A 165 1.76 12.40 -11.53
C ASN A 165 1.31 12.71 -10.10
N ILE A 166 0.80 11.70 -9.40
CA ILE A 166 0.29 11.87 -8.03
C ILE A 166 1.38 12.27 -7.04
N LYS A 167 2.65 11.90 -7.30
CA LYS A 167 3.78 12.24 -6.42
C LYS A 167 4.19 13.72 -6.50
N HIS A 168 3.85 14.40 -7.58
CA HIS A 168 4.13 15.82 -7.79
C HIS A 168 2.98 16.73 -7.36
N VAL A 169 1.89 16.17 -6.83
CA VAL A 169 0.77 16.97 -6.32
C VAL A 169 1.07 17.45 -4.91
N ARG A 170 1.17 18.78 -4.75
CA ARG A 170 1.42 19.45 -3.46
C ARG A 170 0.15 19.75 -2.70
N GLU A 171 -0.92 20.13 -3.40
CA GLU A 171 -2.13 20.64 -2.78
C GLU A 171 -3.38 20.29 -3.60
N MET A 172 -4.49 20.05 -2.92
CA MET A 172 -5.78 19.80 -3.54
C MET A 172 -6.84 20.73 -2.92
N GLU A 173 -7.52 21.50 -3.76
CA GLU A 173 -8.61 22.39 -3.35
C GLU A 173 -9.93 21.89 -3.93
N SER A 174 -10.97 21.86 -3.10
CA SER A 174 -12.33 21.63 -3.57
C SER A 174 -12.89 22.90 -4.21
N HIS A 175 -13.56 22.74 -5.34
CA HIS A 175 -14.23 23.84 -6.04
C HIS A 175 -15.74 23.63 -6.09
N ILE A 176 -16.48 24.68 -6.46
CA ILE A 176 -17.92 24.66 -6.65
C ILE A 176 -18.30 23.56 -7.65
N ASN A 177 -19.46 22.91 -7.45
CA ASN A 177 -19.98 21.84 -8.30
C ASN A 177 -19.22 20.49 -8.25
N GLY A 178 -18.44 20.22 -7.19
CA GLY A 178 -17.76 18.94 -6.99
C GLY A 178 -16.58 18.69 -7.94
N GLU A 179 -16.02 19.76 -8.48
CA GLU A 179 -14.73 19.78 -9.16
C GLU A 179 -13.60 20.01 -8.15
N TYR A 180 -12.38 19.62 -8.50
CA TYR A 180 -11.21 19.84 -7.67
C TYR A 180 -10.08 20.43 -8.52
N PHE A 181 -9.24 21.23 -7.91
CA PHE A 181 -7.99 21.69 -8.50
C PHE A 181 -6.81 21.09 -7.73
N LEU A 182 -5.86 20.60 -8.47
CA LEU A 182 -4.60 20.09 -7.95
C LEU A 182 -3.50 21.07 -8.30
N THR A 183 -2.72 21.49 -7.32
CA THR A 183 -1.54 22.33 -7.51
C THR A 183 -0.30 21.42 -7.42
N LEU A 184 0.52 21.43 -8.46
CA LEU A 184 1.75 20.65 -8.53
C LEU A 184 2.89 21.36 -7.80
N GLU A 185 3.99 20.65 -7.52
CA GLU A 185 5.20 21.22 -6.92
C GLU A 185 5.78 22.37 -7.75
N SER A 186 5.69 22.28 -9.09
CA SER A 186 6.05 23.35 -10.03
C SER A 186 5.16 24.59 -9.95
N GLY A 187 4.07 24.55 -9.18
CA GLY A 187 3.07 25.61 -9.11
C GLY A 187 2.00 25.55 -10.21
N HIS A 188 2.14 24.60 -11.16
CA HIS A 188 1.12 24.42 -12.20
C HIS A 188 -0.18 23.88 -11.58
N ARG A 189 -1.33 24.38 -12.08
CA ARG A 189 -2.64 24.03 -11.56
C ARG A 189 -3.44 23.25 -12.59
N VAL A 190 -3.87 22.04 -12.24
CA VAL A 190 -4.64 21.15 -13.10
C VAL A 190 -6.01 20.86 -12.51
N LYS A 191 -7.00 20.64 -13.39
CA LYS A 191 -8.39 20.40 -13.00
C LYS A 191 -8.69 18.90 -12.96
N LEU A 192 -9.16 18.40 -11.81
CA LEU A 192 -9.75 17.09 -11.68
C LEU A 192 -11.26 17.19 -11.91
N SER A 193 -11.74 16.56 -12.97
CA SER A 193 -13.15 16.65 -13.34
C SER A 193 -14.00 15.65 -12.55
N ARG A 194 -15.30 15.93 -12.43
CA ARG A 194 -16.28 15.09 -11.71
C ARG A 194 -16.30 13.64 -12.15
N THR A 195 -16.04 13.37 -13.42
CA THR A 195 -15.98 12.02 -14.00
C THR A 195 -14.86 11.16 -13.39
N TYR A 196 -13.81 11.79 -12.83
CA TYR A 196 -12.65 11.13 -12.25
C TYR A 196 -12.58 11.31 -10.72
N LYS A 197 -13.74 11.56 -10.09
CA LYS A 197 -13.83 11.78 -8.63
C LYS A 197 -13.41 10.56 -7.79
N ASP A 198 -13.51 9.38 -8.34
CA ASP A 198 -13.00 8.13 -7.77
C ASP A 198 -11.49 8.18 -7.46
N LYS A 199 -10.74 8.99 -8.23
CA LYS A 199 -9.30 9.19 -8.05
C LYS A 199 -8.92 10.05 -6.84
N LEU A 200 -9.87 10.73 -6.19
CA LEU A 200 -9.60 11.57 -5.01
C LEU A 200 -8.94 10.81 -3.87
N ALA A 201 -9.19 9.52 -3.75
CA ALA A 201 -8.58 8.68 -2.72
C ALA A 201 -7.05 8.57 -2.85
N LEU A 202 -6.50 8.82 -4.06
CA LEU A 202 -5.07 8.75 -4.35
C LEU A 202 -4.30 10.01 -3.89
N PHE A 203 -5.03 11.10 -3.55
CA PHE A 203 -4.48 12.39 -3.15
C PHE A 203 -4.71 12.72 -1.66
N LYS A 204 -5.09 11.71 -0.86
CA LYS A 204 -5.32 11.83 0.59
C LYS A 204 -4.13 11.33 1.39
#